data_cea6e3919c0f04056ffb83c1aebee81f
#
_entry.id   cea6e3919c0f04056ffb83c1aebee81f
#
_cell.length_a   1.000
_cell.length_b   1.000
_cell.length_c   1.000
_cell.angle_alpha   90.00
_cell.angle_beta   90.00
_cell.angle_gamma   90.00
#
_symmetry.space_group_name_H-M   'P 1'
#
loop_
_entity.id
_entity.type
_entity.pdbx_description
1 polymer ?
#
loop_
_entity_poly.entity_id
_entity_poly.type
_entity_poly.pdbx_seq_one_letter_code
_entity_poly.pdbx_strand_id
1 'polypeptide(L)'
;GGHVLHILCDLTIASDNAIFGQVGPSMGSVDPGFGTAYMARLVGEKKAREIWYLCRRYSAVEAKEMGLVNEVVPADKLDEEVAAWCQEIMDKSPTALAIAKRSFNADTEHIRGLGILGFQSVKAYYETEESKEGVAAFREKRKPDFRKYQPR
;
A
#
# COMPACT_ATOMS: atom_id res chain seq x y z
N GLY A 1 1.74 7.18 1.41
CA GLY A 1 0.57 7.40 0.52
C GLY A 1 0.67 6.58 -0.75
N GLY A 2 1.78 6.66 -1.52
CA GLY A 2 1.92 5.95 -2.79
C GLY A 2 1.70 4.44 -2.72
N HIS A 3 2.19 3.81 -1.66
CA HIS A 3 1.98 2.37 -1.45
C HIS A 3 0.49 2.00 -1.28
N VAL A 4 -0.29 2.84 -0.59
CA VAL A 4 -1.74 2.62 -0.46
C VAL A 4 -2.46 2.89 -1.78
N LEU A 5 -2.03 3.89 -2.55
CA LEU A 5 -2.63 4.21 -3.85
C LEU A 5 -2.53 3.05 -4.84
N HIS A 6 -1.34 2.46 -5.01
CA HIS A 6 -1.20 1.34 -5.96
C HIS A 6 -1.97 0.10 -5.51
N ILE A 7 -2.10 -0.17 -4.19
CA ILE A 7 -2.92 -1.26 -3.65
C ILE A 7 -4.40 -1.11 -4.04
N LEU A 8 -4.88 0.13 -4.16
CA LEU A 8 -6.26 0.43 -4.55
C LEU A 8 -6.49 0.42 -6.07
N CYS A 9 -5.42 0.42 -6.86
CA CYS A 9 -5.51 0.27 -8.31
C CYS A 9 -5.75 -1.20 -8.69
N ASP A 10 -6.36 -1.41 -9.85
CA ASP A 10 -6.69 -2.76 -10.33
C ASP A 10 -5.43 -3.55 -10.72
N LEU A 11 -4.42 -2.86 -11.27
CA LEU A 11 -3.18 -3.44 -11.77
C LEU A 11 -2.00 -2.53 -11.40
N THR A 12 -0.83 -3.14 -11.22
CA THR A 12 0.42 -2.43 -10.93
C THR A 12 1.56 -2.98 -11.78
N ILE A 13 2.20 -2.11 -12.56
CA ILE A 13 3.47 -2.37 -13.23
C ILE A 13 4.53 -1.54 -12.53
N ALA A 14 5.67 -2.12 -12.23
CA ALA A 14 6.76 -1.46 -11.53
C ALA A 14 8.05 -1.45 -12.37
N SER A 15 8.85 -0.40 -12.18
CA SER A 15 10.23 -0.43 -12.64
C SER A 15 11.06 -1.35 -11.74
N ASP A 16 12.12 -1.95 -12.30
CA ASP A 16 13.03 -2.87 -11.61
C ASP A 16 13.75 -2.24 -10.41
N ASN A 17 13.92 -0.92 -10.42
CA ASN A 17 14.53 -0.15 -9.32
C ASN A 17 13.52 0.34 -8.27
N ALA A 18 12.23 0.01 -8.39
CA ALA A 18 11.22 0.43 -7.43
C ALA A 18 11.39 -0.32 -6.09
N ILE A 19 11.11 0.41 -5.01
CA ILE A 19 11.14 -0.13 -3.64
C ILE A 19 9.76 0.01 -3.01
N PHE A 20 9.24 -1.09 -2.50
CA PHE A 20 7.95 -1.17 -1.86
C PHE A 20 8.09 -1.28 -0.34
N GLY A 21 7.17 -0.70 0.40
CA GLY A 21 7.15 -0.82 1.85
C GLY A 21 6.07 0.04 2.49
N GLN A 22 5.69 -0.34 3.69
CA GLN A 22 4.73 0.40 4.51
C GLN A 22 5.43 0.83 5.79
N VAL A 23 5.81 2.10 5.84
CA VAL A 23 6.68 2.63 6.89
C VAL A 23 5.95 3.45 7.97
N GLY A 24 4.62 3.52 7.91
CA GLY A 24 3.81 4.32 8.83
C GLY A 24 4.19 4.12 10.30
N PRO A 25 4.19 2.91 10.85
CA PRO A 25 4.51 2.68 12.27
C PRO A 25 5.92 3.13 12.68
N SER A 26 6.90 3.09 11.78
CA SER A 26 8.25 3.58 12.07
C SER A 26 8.41 5.09 11.94
N MET A 27 7.41 5.77 11.36
CA MET A 27 7.42 7.22 11.07
C MET A 27 6.45 8.01 11.94
N GLY A 28 5.78 7.37 12.91
CA GLY A 28 4.74 8.03 13.68
C GLY A 28 3.47 8.29 12.84
N SER A 29 3.06 7.33 12.03
CA SER A 29 1.84 7.40 11.23
C SER A 29 1.08 6.07 11.26
N VAL A 30 -0.18 6.11 10.90
CA VAL A 30 -1.09 4.95 10.89
C VAL A 30 -1.71 4.76 9.51
N ASP A 31 -2.37 3.61 9.30
CA ASP A 31 -3.11 3.33 8.06
C ASP A 31 -4.27 4.33 7.89
N PRO A 32 -4.40 5.00 6.74
CA PRO A 32 -5.55 5.84 6.42
C PRO A 32 -6.84 5.04 6.15
N GLY A 33 -6.82 3.71 6.29
CA GLY A 33 -7.98 2.83 6.28
C GLY A 33 -8.05 1.79 5.18
N PHE A 34 -7.20 1.84 4.18
CA PHE A 34 -7.23 0.89 3.06
C PHE A 34 -5.96 0.06 2.91
N GLY A 35 -4.85 0.49 3.50
CA GLY A 35 -3.55 -0.13 3.31
C GLY A 35 -3.37 -1.47 4.02
N THR A 36 -4.20 -1.82 4.98
CA THR A 36 -4.13 -3.10 5.72
C THR A 36 -5.02 -4.17 5.09
N ALA A 37 -6.33 -3.97 5.07
CA ALA A 37 -7.28 -4.98 4.63
C ALA A 37 -7.17 -5.32 3.14
N TYR A 38 -6.94 -4.31 2.28
CA TYR A 38 -6.71 -4.55 0.85
C TYR A 38 -5.38 -5.25 0.58
N MET A 39 -4.30 -4.85 1.29
CA MET A 39 -3.01 -5.53 1.16
C MET A 39 -3.10 -7.01 1.56
N ALA A 40 -3.82 -7.32 2.65
CA ALA A 40 -4.00 -8.70 3.10
C ALA A 40 -4.67 -9.59 2.03
N ARG A 41 -5.53 -9.03 1.19
CA ARG A 41 -6.11 -9.73 0.04
C ARG A 41 -5.11 -9.99 -1.09
N LEU A 42 -4.14 -9.10 -1.28
CA LEU A 42 -3.13 -9.24 -2.32
C LEU A 42 -2.03 -10.24 -1.94
N VAL A 43 -1.46 -10.08 -0.73
CA VAL A 43 -0.26 -10.81 -0.31
C VAL A 43 -0.52 -11.83 0.80
N GLY A 44 -1.76 -11.96 1.25
CA GLY A 44 -2.14 -12.78 2.39
C GLY A 44 -1.86 -12.12 3.74
N GLU A 45 -2.62 -12.53 4.76
CA GLU A 45 -2.64 -11.93 6.11
C GLU A 45 -1.26 -11.85 6.77
N LYS A 46 -0.48 -12.93 6.74
CA LYS A 46 0.81 -12.97 7.42
C LYS A 46 1.84 -12.04 6.78
N LYS A 47 1.91 -12.01 5.45
CA LYS A 47 2.81 -11.13 4.72
C LYS A 47 2.41 -9.67 4.89
N ALA A 48 1.13 -9.34 4.81
CA ALA A 48 0.63 -7.99 5.08
C ALA A 48 1.01 -7.49 6.48
N ARG A 49 0.87 -8.33 7.50
CA ARG A 49 1.28 -8.01 8.89
C ARG A 49 2.80 -7.84 9.01
N GLU A 50 3.59 -8.68 8.36
CA GLU A 50 5.04 -8.52 8.31
C GLU A 50 5.44 -7.17 7.72
N ILE A 51 4.85 -6.79 6.58
CA ILE A 51 5.11 -5.51 5.92
C ILE A 51 4.78 -4.32 6.85
N TRP A 52 3.62 -4.36 7.50
CA TRP A 52 3.14 -3.31 8.38
C TRP A 52 3.88 -3.23 9.71
N TYR A 53 4.10 -4.37 10.38
CA TYR A 53 4.66 -4.39 11.73
C TYR A 53 6.17 -4.19 11.74
N LEU A 54 6.87 -4.72 10.74
CA LEU A 54 8.33 -4.63 10.66
C LEU A 54 8.81 -3.45 9.79
N CYS A 55 7.93 -2.82 9.03
CA CYS A 55 8.25 -1.71 8.14
C CYS A 55 9.42 -2.02 7.18
N ARG A 56 9.54 -3.28 6.77
CA ARG A 56 10.56 -3.74 5.83
C ARG A 56 10.35 -3.15 4.45
N ARG A 57 11.43 -3.07 3.69
CA ARG A 57 11.41 -2.68 2.29
C ARG A 57 11.66 -3.88 1.42
N TYR A 58 10.97 -3.93 0.29
CA TYR A 58 11.02 -5.02 -0.67
C TYR A 58 11.35 -4.45 -2.05
N SER A 59 12.18 -5.17 -2.81
CA SER A 59 12.44 -4.87 -4.21
C SER A 59 11.20 -5.10 -5.07
N ALA A 60 11.22 -4.59 -6.30
CA ALA A 60 10.14 -4.82 -7.26
C ALA A 60 9.94 -6.31 -7.56
N VAL A 61 11.03 -7.09 -7.62
CA VAL A 61 10.99 -8.55 -7.85
C VAL A 61 10.29 -9.24 -6.68
N GLU A 62 10.68 -8.96 -5.43
CA GLU A 62 10.01 -9.52 -4.25
C GLU A 62 8.52 -9.11 -4.20
N ALA A 63 8.19 -7.88 -4.60
CA ALA A 63 6.81 -7.41 -4.67
C ALA A 63 5.99 -8.18 -5.73
N LYS A 64 6.58 -8.53 -6.87
CA LYS A 64 5.96 -9.40 -7.88
C LYS A 64 5.77 -10.83 -7.36
N GLU A 65 6.79 -11.40 -6.73
CA GLU A 65 6.72 -12.77 -6.17
C GLU A 65 5.63 -12.93 -5.11
N MET A 66 5.38 -11.91 -4.31
CA MET A 66 4.32 -11.94 -3.30
C MET A 66 2.93 -11.54 -3.82
N GLY A 67 2.79 -11.22 -5.10
CA GLY A 67 1.52 -10.83 -5.72
C GLY A 67 1.10 -9.38 -5.50
N LEU A 68 2.00 -8.52 -5.03
CA LEU A 68 1.74 -7.10 -4.81
C LEU A 68 1.82 -6.29 -6.12
N VAL A 69 2.59 -6.76 -7.09
CA VAL A 69 2.83 -6.15 -8.39
C VAL A 69 2.61 -7.19 -9.48
N ASN A 70 1.97 -6.79 -10.57
CA ASN A 70 1.67 -7.68 -11.70
C ASN A 70 2.90 -7.94 -12.58
N GLU A 71 3.66 -6.88 -12.89
CA GLU A 71 4.82 -6.96 -13.76
C GLU A 71 5.95 -6.03 -13.33
N VAL A 72 7.19 -6.44 -13.63
CA VAL A 72 8.41 -5.66 -13.36
C VAL A 72 9.22 -5.58 -14.65
N VAL A 73 9.55 -4.35 -15.03
CA VAL A 73 10.31 -4.05 -16.25
C VAL A 73 11.46 -3.08 -15.97
N PRO A 74 12.48 -2.99 -16.83
CA PRO A 74 13.49 -1.95 -16.74
C PRO A 74 12.86 -0.55 -16.70
N ALA A 75 13.45 0.37 -15.93
CA ALA A 75 12.86 1.69 -15.70
C ALA A 75 12.60 2.49 -16.99
N ASP A 76 13.47 2.33 -17.99
CA ASP A 76 13.32 2.96 -19.31
C ASP A 76 12.25 2.30 -20.21
N LYS A 77 11.69 1.16 -19.80
CA LYS A 77 10.63 0.42 -20.48
C LYS A 77 9.26 0.55 -19.84
N LEU A 78 9.15 1.25 -18.71
CA LEU A 78 7.90 1.29 -17.94
C LEU A 78 6.74 1.86 -18.73
N ASP A 79 6.91 2.99 -19.40
CA ASP A 79 5.85 3.63 -20.17
C ASP A 79 5.43 2.81 -21.39
N GLU A 80 6.38 2.12 -22.03
CA GLU A 80 6.12 1.21 -23.16
C GLU A 80 5.25 0.03 -22.72
N GLU A 81 5.59 -0.61 -21.60
CA GLU A 81 4.84 -1.74 -21.05
C GLU A 81 3.43 -1.31 -20.59
N VAL A 82 3.33 -0.18 -19.92
CA VAL A 82 2.02 0.38 -19.52
C VAL A 82 1.15 0.62 -20.76
N ALA A 83 1.71 1.22 -21.82
CA ALA A 83 0.98 1.44 -23.07
C ALA A 83 0.52 0.13 -23.72
N ALA A 84 1.36 -0.90 -23.72
CA ALA A 84 1.02 -2.22 -24.25
C ALA A 84 -0.16 -2.83 -23.47
N TRP A 85 -0.13 -2.84 -22.15
CA TRP A 85 -1.24 -3.35 -21.33
C TRP A 85 -2.52 -2.55 -21.51
N CYS A 86 -2.41 -1.22 -21.63
CA CYS A 86 -3.57 -0.39 -21.93
C CYS A 86 -4.20 -0.76 -23.28
N GLN A 87 -3.38 -1.01 -24.30
CA GLN A 87 -3.89 -1.45 -25.62
C GLN A 87 -4.57 -2.81 -25.52
N GLU A 88 -3.96 -3.77 -24.83
CA GLU A 88 -4.58 -5.09 -24.62
C GLU A 88 -5.93 -4.99 -23.91
N ILE A 89 -6.07 -4.09 -22.93
CA ILE A 89 -7.34 -3.83 -22.23
C ILE A 89 -8.36 -3.23 -23.19
N MET A 90 -7.95 -2.24 -23.99
CA MET A 90 -8.84 -1.59 -24.96
C MET A 90 -9.35 -2.54 -26.06
N ASP A 91 -8.63 -3.60 -26.35
CA ASP A 91 -9.05 -4.65 -27.29
C ASP A 91 -10.11 -5.61 -26.72
N LYS A 92 -10.47 -5.47 -25.45
CA LYS A 92 -11.49 -6.28 -24.80
C LYS A 92 -12.84 -5.58 -24.76
N SER A 93 -13.91 -6.35 -24.53
CA SER A 93 -15.26 -5.78 -24.38
C SER A 93 -15.35 -4.84 -23.17
N PRO A 94 -15.64 -3.54 -23.36
CA PRO A 94 -15.70 -2.59 -22.25
C PRO A 94 -16.81 -2.93 -21.25
N THR A 95 -17.93 -3.47 -21.71
CA THR A 95 -19.02 -3.90 -20.83
C THR A 95 -18.62 -5.09 -19.97
N ALA A 96 -17.93 -6.07 -20.57
CA ALA A 96 -17.45 -7.24 -19.83
C ALA A 96 -16.43 -6.84 -18.76
N LEU A 97 -15.48 -5.97 -19.10
CA LEU A 97 -14.52 -5.42 -18.13
C LEU A 97 -15.21 -4.65 -17.00
N ALA A 98 -16.18 -3.80 -17.32
CA ALA A 98 -16.93 -3.06 -16.32
C ALA A 98 -17.70 -3.99 -15.35
N ILE A 99 -18.27 -5.07 -15.84
CA ILE A 99 -18.96 -6.08 -15.02
C ILE A 99 -17.94 -6.81 -14.14
N ALA A 100 -16.80 -7.25 -14.70
CA ALA A 100 -15.75 -7.91 -13.94
C ALA A 100 -15.22 -7.00 -12.82
N LYS A 101 -14.92 -5.73 -13.10
CA LYS A 101 -14.48 -4.77 -12.09
C LYS A 101 -15.51 -4.59 -10.96
N ARG A 102 -16.79 -4.49 -11.29
CA ARG A 102 -17.87 -4.40 -10.30
C ARG A 102 -17.95 -5.67 -9.44
N SER A 103 -17.75 -6.84 -10.05
CA SER A 103 -17.75 -8.11 -9.33
C SER A 103 -16.61 -8.21 -8.32
N PHE A 104 -15.38 -7.84 -8.71
CA PHE A 104 -14.25 -7.75 -7.78
C PHE A 104 -14.49 -6.74 -6.65
N ASN A 105 -15.03 -5.57 -6.97
CA ASN A 105 -15.31 -4.54 -5.98
C ASN A 105 -16.41 -4.94 -5.00
N ALA A 106 -17.40 -5.71 -5.44
CA ALA A 106 -18.48 -6.20 -4.57
C ALA A 106 -17.95 -7.06 -3.41
N ASP A 107 -16.88 -7.85 -3.63
CA ASP A 107 -16.24 -8.63 -2.57
C ASP A 107 -15.63 -7.75 -1.46
N THR A 108 -15.29 -6.50 -1.76
CA THR A 108 -14.67 -5.58 -0.81
C THR A 108 -15.60 -4.51 -0.26
N GLU A 109 -16.88 -4.48 -0.65
CA GLU A 109 -17.86 -3.47 -0.17
C GLU A 109 -17.97 -3.42 1.36
N HIS A 110 -17.92 -4.58 2.03
CA HIS A 110 -18.04 -4.66 3.49
C HIS A 110 -16.88 -4.02 4.26
N ILE A 111 -15.73 -3.76 3.63
CA ILE A 111 -14.59 -3.09 4.26
C ILE A 111 -14.49 -1.60 3.96
N ARG A 112 -15.42 -1.02 3.19
CA ARG A 112 -15.40 0.42 2.86
C ARG A 112 -15.43 1.33 4.09
N GLY A 113 -16.09 0.89 5.16
CA GLY A 113 -16.12 1.61 6.44
C GLY A 113 -14.74 1.82 7.07
N LEU A 114 -13.74 0.99 6.73
CA LEU A 114 -12.36 1.16 7.19
C LEU A 114 -11.74 2.49 6.74
N GLY A 115 -12.15 3.04 5.58
CA GLY A 115 -11.70 4.35 5.15
C GLY A 115 -12.09 5.46 6.11
N ILE A 116 -13.35 5.48 6.56
CA ILE A 116 -13.84 6.46 7.52
C ILE A 116 -13.11 6.30 8.87
N LEU A 117 -13.04 5.06 9.37
CA LEU A 117 -12.32 4.77 10.62
C LEU A 117 -10.85 5.16 10.53
N GLY A 118 -10.19 4.84 9.41
CA GLY A 118 -8.80 5.17 9.17
C GLY A 118 -8.53 6.67 9.20
N PHE A 119 -9.31 7.48 8.49
CA PHE A 119 -9.16 8.94 8.51
C PHE A 119 -9.39 9.54 9.90
N GLN A 120 -10.37 9.03 10.64
CA GLN A 120 -10.60 9.46 12.03
C GLN A 120 -9.41 9.07 12.92
N SER A 121 -8.88 7.86 12.75
CA SER A 121 -7.71 7.39 13.50
C SER A 121 -6.45 8.20 13.18
N VAL A 122 -6.22 8.54 11.91
CA VAL A 122 -5.11 9.42 11.48
C VAL A 122 -5.19 10.77 12.19
N LYS A 123 -6.38 11.40 12.18
CA LYS A 123 -6.58 12.70 12.86
C LYS A 123 -6.26 12.61 14.35
N ALA A 124 -6.83 11.63 15.04
CA ALA A 124 -6.62 11.46 16.48
C ALA A 124 -5.15 11.12 16.80
N TYR A 125 -4.52 10.26 16.01
CA TYR A 125 -3.14 9.83 16.22
C TYR A 125 -2.15 10.97 16.03
N TYR A 126 -2.34 11.85 15.05
CA TYR A 126 -1.42 12.96 14.79
C TYR A 126 -1.42 14.03 15.88
N GLU A 127 -2.39 14.04 16.77
CA GLU A 127 -2.39 14.91 17.95
C GLU A 127 -1.57 14.33 19.12
N THR A 128 -1.15 13.05 19.04
CA THR A 128 -0.40 12.38 20.11
C THR A 128 1.08 12.76 20.13
N GLU A 129 1.70 12.69 21.31
CA GLU A 129 3.15 12.85 21.46
C GLU A 129 3.94 11.73 20.75
N GLU A 130 3.36 10.54 20.62
CA GLU A 130 3.96 9.44 19.90
C GLU A 130 4.14 9.76 18.40
N SER A 131 3.12 10.31 17.76
CA SER A 131 3.22 10.75 16.37
C SER A 131 4.25 11.86 16.18
N LYS A 132 4.27 12.85 17.09
CA LYS A 132 5.26 13.95 17.08
C LYS A 132 6.69 13.43 17.20
N GLU A 133 6.92 12.44 18.06
CA GLU A 133 8.23 11.78 18.19
C GLU A 133 8.68 11.15 16.86
N GLY A 134 7.80 10.42 16.17
CA GLY A 134 8.13 9.82 14.88
C GLY A 134 8.54 10.84 13.84
N VAL A 135 7.80 11.95 13.75
CA VAL A 135 8.09 13.05 12.83
C VAL A 135 9.40 13.76 13.18
N ALA A 136 9.62 14.04 14.46
CA ALA A 136 10.85 14.68 14.93
C ALA A 136 12.08 13.82 14.65
N ALA A 137 12.03 12.55 15.00
CA ALA A 137 13.10 11.59 14.75
C ALA A 137 13.47 11.50 13.25
N PHE A 138 12.47 11.50 12.37
CA PHE A 138 12.72 11.51 10.94
C PHE A 138 13.44 12.78 10.47
N ARG A 139 13.00 13.96 10.91
CA ARG A 139 13.65 15.23 10.56
C ARG A 139 15.07 15.32 11.08
N GLU A 140 15.29 14.81 12.28
CA GLU A 140 16.59 14.80 12.96
C GLU A 140 17.50 13.64 12.52
N LYS A 141 17.02 12.77 11.61
CA LYS A 141 17.72 11.59 11.10
C LYS A 141 18.20 10.64 12.21
N ARG A 142 17.43 10.53 13.29
CA ARG A 142 17.68 9.60 14.40
C ARG A 142 16.62 8.52 14.49
N LYS A 143 16.89 7.48 15.26
CA LYS A 143 15.91 6.44 15.58
C LYS A 143 14.85 7.01 16.54
N PRO A 144 13.54 6.79 16.26
CA PRO A 144 12.47 7.19 17.20
C PRO A 144 12.48 6.33 18.46
N ASP A 145 12.13 6.95 19.60
CA ASP A 145 11.95 6.25 20.86
C ASP A 145 10.47 6.02 21.17
N PHE A 146 9.90 5.00 20.55
CA PHE A 146 8.51 4.60 20.78
C PHE A 146 8.32 3.76 22.04
N ARG A 147 9.39 3.22 22.65
CA ARG A 147 9.27 2.34 23.84
C ARG A 147 8.64 3.05 25.01
N LYS A 148 8.86 4.37 25.16
CA LYS A 148 8.28 5.19 26.22
C LYS A 148 6.74 5.32 26.18
N TYR A 149 6.13 4.97 25.04
CA TYR A 149 4.67 5.01 24.83
C TYR A 149 4.01 3.62 24.92
N GLN A 150 4.79 2.57 25.17
CA GLN A 150 4.21 1.23 25.30
C GLN A 150 3.34 1.15 26.57
N PRO A 151 2.17 0.50 26.51
CA PRO A 151 1.36 0.25 27.69
C PRO A 151 2.19 -0.53 28.72
N ARG A 152 2.09 -0.11 29.98
CA ARG A 152 2.71 -0.82 31.11
C ARG A 152 1.87 -2.06 31.46
#